data_29d8e5e7efff43323dd36f20edf0f3dd
#
_entry.id   29d8e5e7efff43323dd36f20edf0f3dd
#
_cell.length_a   1.000
_cell.length_b   1.000
_cell.length_c   1.000
_cell.angle_alpha   90.00
_cell.angle_beta   90.00
_cell.angle_gamma   90.00
#
_symmetry.space_group_name_H-M   'P 1'
#
loop_
_entity.id
_entity.type
_entity.pdbx_description
1 polymer ?
#
loop_
_entity_poly.entity_id
_entity_poly.type
_entity_poly.pdbx_seq_one_letter_code
_entity_poly.pdbx_strand_id
1 'polypeptide(L)'
;MLRTSLLAAAALLLSTQLQAKTCELNIDSTDQMTFGAKELTVAADCTEVKLTLHHVGKLAKNVMGHNWVLTKTADYQPVASEGMKAGADNDYLTPG
;
A
#
# COMPACT_ATOMS: atom_id res chain seq x y z
N MET A 1 -5.61 49.87 -1.02
CA MET A 1 -4.52 49.10 -1.62
C MET A 1 -3.92 48.07 -0.65
N LEU A 2 -3.60 48.45 0.58
CA LEU A 2 -3.02 47.54 1.55
C LEU A 2 -3.94 46.39 1.95
N ARG A 3 -5.26 46.60 1.96
CA ARG A 3 -6.24 45.56 2.33
C ARG A 3 -6.34 44.42 1.34
N THR A 4 -6.16 44.69 0.05
CA THR A 4 -6.20 43.65 -1.00
C THR A 4 -5.00 42.72 -0.93
N SER A 5 -3.83 43.22 -0.59
CA SER A 5 -2.62 42.42 -0.44
C SER A 5 -2.70 41.47 0.75
N LEU A 6 -3.31 41.87 1.85
CA LEU A 6 -3.51 41.03 3.04
C LEU A 6 -4.48 39.88 2.78
N LEU A 7 -5.53 40.07 2.01
CA LEU A 7 -6.49 39.05 1.64
C LEU A 7 -5.85 37.99 0.74
N ALA A 8 -5.01 38.38 -0.21
CA ALA A 8 -4.28 37.46 -1.08
C ALA A 8 -3.30 36.59 -0.29
N ALA A 9 -2.60 37.16 0.68
CA ALA A 9 -1.68 36.41 1.54
C ALA A 9 -2.42 35.36 2.39
N ALA A 10 -3.59 35.68 2.93
CA ALA A 10 -4.40 34.76 3.71
C ALA A 10 -4.88 33.55 2.86
N ALA A 11 -5.29 33.80 1.62
CA ALA A 11 -5.71 32.74 0.71
C ALA A 11 -4.55 31.78 0.38
N LEU A 12 -3.33 32.28 0.18
CA LEU A 12 -2.14 31.45 -0.04
C LEU A 12 -1.80 30.61 1.18
N LEU A 13 -1.91 31.14 2.39
CA LEU A 13 -1.67 30.38 3.61
C LEU A 13 -2.67 29.24 3.79
N LEU A 14 -3.93 29.41 3.44
CA LEU A 14 -4.93 28.36 3.49
C LEU A 14 -4.63 27.23 2.51
N SER A 15 -4.14 27.53 1.30
CA SER A 15 -3.80 26.50 0.32
C SER A 15 -2.57 25.69 0.72
N THR A 16 -1.63 26.23 1.52
CA THR A 16 -0.45 25.49 2.01
C THR A 16 -0.76 24.53 3.14
N GLN A 17 -1.97 24.52 3.69
CA GLN A 17 -2.37 23.59 4.74
C GLN A 17 -2.83 22.23 4.20
N LEU A 18 -3.00 22.09 2.89
CA LEU A 18 -3.30 20.81 2.24
C LEU A 18 -2.02 20.00 2.12
N GLN A 19 -1.74 19.19 3.12
CA GLN A 19 -0.55 18.38 3.17
C GLN A 19 -0.85 16.91 2.86
N ALA A 20 0.11 16.25 2.23
CA ALA A 20 0.07 14.80 2.06
C ALA A 20 0.14 14.11 3.41
N LYS A 21 -0.63 13.05 3.57
CA LYS A 21 -0.62 12.22 4.78
C LYS A 21 -0.25 10.80 4.43
N THR A 22 0.85 10.33 4.97
CA THR A 22 1.29 8.94 4.83
C THR A 22 0.76 8.12 5.99
N CYS A 23 0.07 7.03 5.67
CA CYS A 23 -0.41 6.07 6.65
C CYS A 23 0.39 4.78 6.53
N GLU A 24 0.79 4.20 7.64
CA GLU A 24 1.57 2.97 7.64
C GLU A 24 0.73 1.79 8.09
N LEU A 25 0.86 0.67 7.38
CA LEU A 25 0.25 -0.60 7.70
C LEU A 25 1.31 -1.68 7.76
N ASN A 26 1.12 -2.64 8.66
CA ASN A 26 1.98 -3.81 8.77
C ASN A 26 1.11 -5.06 8.71
N ILE A 27 1.57 -6.07 7.98
CA ILE A 27 0.91 -7.36 7.92
C ILE A 27 1.95 -8.47 8.04
N ASP A 28 1.66 -9.47 8.87
CA ASP A 28 2.52 -10.62 9.05
C ASP A 28 2.08 -11.76 8.14
N SER A 29 3.04 -12.51 7.62
CA SER A 29 2.80 -13.76 6.93
C SER A 29 3.49 -14.90 7.68
N THR A 30 2.89 -16.06 7.68
CA THR A 30 3.29 -17.18 8.53
C THR A 30 3.71 -18.40 7.72
N ASP A 31 4.34 -19.38 8.40
CA ASP A 31 4.67 -20.68 7.80
C ASP A 31 3.45 -21.59 7.59
N GLN A 32 2.26 -21.16 8.03
CA GLN A 32 1.00 -21.88 7.81
C GLN A 32 0.23 -21.37 6.57
N MET A 33 0.88 -20.63 5.69
CA MET A 33 0.27 -20.02 4.50
C MET A 33 -0.86 -19.03 4.86
N THR A 34 -0.70 -18.29 5.95
CA THR A 34 -1.70 -17.33 6.41
C THR A 34 -1.11 -15.93 6.55
N PHE A 35 -1.98 -14.95 6.49
CA PHE A 35 -1.68 -13.57 6.88
C PHE A 35 -2.23 -13.30 8.28
N GLY A 36 -1.57 -12.42 9.01
CA GLY A 36 -1.97 -12.04 10.37
C GLY A 36 -3.25 -11.22 10.46
N ALA A 37 -3.77 -10.73 9.33
CA ALA A 37 -5.02 -9.99 9.26
C ALA A 37 -5.79 -10.38 7.99
N LYS A 38 -7.11 -10.44 8.09
CA LYS A 38 -8.01 -10.69 6.95
C LYS A 38 -8.47 -9.41 6.29
N GLU A 39 -8.43 -8.31 7.03
CA GLU A 39 -8.83 -6.99 6.57
C GLU A 39 -7.82 -5.95 7.05
N LEU A 40 -7.58 -4.95 6.22
CA LEU A 40 -6.80 -3.78 6.57
C LEU A 40 -7.66 -2.56 6.37
N THR A 41 -7.63 -1.64 7.34
CA THR A 41 -8.40 -0.42 7.29
C THR A 41 -7.47 0.77 7.21
N VAL A 42 -7.78 1.69 6.31
CA VAL A 42 -7.02 2.91 6.07
C VAL A 42 -7.94 4.10 6.21
N ALA A 43 -7.49 5.15 6.89
CA ALA A 43 -8.26 6.39 7.00
C ALA A 43 -8.44 7.02 5.62
N ALA A 44 -9.63 7.61 5.38
CA ALA A 44 -9.97 8.17 4.07
C ALA A 44 -9.12 9.39 3.69
N ASP A 45 -8.49 10.05 4.66
CA ASP A 45 -7.64 11.22 4.43
C ASP A 45 -6.18 10.86 4.13
N CYS A 46 -5.83 9.58 4.08
CA CYS A 46 -4.50 9.14 3.68
C CYS A 46 -4.29 9.39 2.18
N THR A 47 -3.21 10.08 1.83
CA THR A 47 -2.82 10.31 0.44
C THR A 47 -1.84 9.25 -0.06
N GLU A 48 -1.16 8.58 0.87
CA GLU A 48 -0.22 7.51 0.59
C GLU A 48 -0.35 6.45 1.67
N VAL A 49 -0.25 5.19 1.29
CA VAL A 49 -0.24 4.06 2.22
C VAL A 49 1.05 3.28 2.03
N LYS A 50 1.82 3.15 3.10
CA LYS A 50 3.02 2.31 3.13
C LYS A 50 2.68 1.02 3.85
N LEU A 51 2.65 -0.07 3.11
CA LEU A 51 2.41 -1.40 3.67
C LEU A 51 3.73 -2.15 3.77
N THR A 52 3.99 -2.69 4.95
CA THR A 52 5.15 -3.55 5.20
C THR A 52 4.67 -4.98 5.45
N LEU A 53 5.18 -5.91 4.64
CA LEU A 53 4.91 -7.33 4.78
C LEU A 53 6.07 -7.98 5.55
N HIS A 54 5.75 -8.62 6.68
CA HIS A 54 6.71 -9.32 7.52
C HIS A 54 6.55 -10.83 7.38
N HIS A 55 7.63 -11.52 7.08
CA HIS A 55 7.67 -12.97 7.14
C HIS A 55 8.08 -13.38 8.56
N VAL A 56 7.13 -13.85 9.37
CA VAL A 56 7.36 -14.19 10.79
C VAL A 56 7.66 -15.65 11.03
N GLY A 57 7.76 -16.44 9.97
CA GLY A 57 8.09 -17.86 10.05
C GLY A 57 9.60 -18.12 10.02
N LYS A 58 9.96 -19.40 10.11
CA LYS A 58 11.35 -19.88 10.04
C LYS A 58 11.71 -20.46 8.67
N LEU A 59 10.71 -20.77 7.84
CA LEU A 59 10.92 -21.36 6.53
C LEU A 59 11.40 -20.29 5.54
N ALA A 60 12.24 -20.71 4.60
CA ALA A 60 12.78 -19.81 3.59
C ALA A 60 11.71 -19.33 2.60
N LYS A 61 11.96 -18.20 1.94
CA LYS A 61 11.06 -17.59 0.96
C LYS A 61 10.66 -18.56 -0.16
N ASN A 62 11.57 -19.39 -0.63
CA ASN A 62 11.28 -20.35 -1.70
C ASN A 62 10.38 -21.50 -1.26
N VAL A 63 10.14 -21.67 0.05
CA VAL A 63 9.29 -22.71 0.62
C VAL A 63 7.97 -22.11 1.09
N MET A 64 8.00 -20.98 1.79
CA MET A 64 6.83 -20.37 2.43
C MET A 64 6.83 -18.85 2.31
N GLY A 65 7.34 -18.32 1.22
CA GLY A 65 7.27 -16.88 0.97
C GLY A 65 5.85 -16.43 0.61
N HIS A 66 5.55 -15.19 0.91
CA HIS A 66 4.29 -14.55 0.56
C HIS A 66 4.58 -13.27 -0.20
N ASN A 67 3.65 -12.88 -1.07
CA ASN A 67 3.59 -11.53 -1.62
C ASN A 67 2.26 -10.88 -1.23
N TRP A 68 2.19 -9.59 -1.41
CA TRP A 68 0.97 -8.84 -1.16
C TRP A 68 0.67 -7.95 -2.35
N VAL A 69 -0.54 -8.04 -2.87
CA VAL A 69 -0.97 -7.30 -4.06
C VAL A 69 -2.32 -6.67 -3.80
N LEU A 70 -2.45 -5.41 -4.16
CA LEU A 70 -3.72 -4.69 -4.07
C LEU A 70 -4.36 -4.62 -5.45
N THR A 71 -5.60 -5.09 -5.55
CA THR A 71 -6.40 -4.98 -6.77
C THR A 71 -7.83 -4.64 -6.43
N LYS A 72 -8.59 -4.23 -7.45
CA LYS A 72 -10.05 -4.26 -7.38
C LYS A 72 -10.52 -5.72 -7.33
N THR A 73 -11.65 -5.98 -6.69
CA THR A 73 -12.20 -7.33 -6.55
C THR A 73 -12.39 -8.03 -7.90
N ALA A 74 -12.81 -7.29 -8.94
CA ALA A 74 -13.01 -7.85 -10.26
C ALA A 74 -11.72 -8.27 -10.96
N ASP A 75 -10.55 -7.76 -10.52
CA ASP A 75 -9.27 -7.95 -11.19
C ASP A 75 -8.37 -8.97 -10.51
N TYR A 76 -8.78 -9.55 -9.36
CA TYR A 76 -7.86 -10.39 -8.59
C TYR A 76 -7.47 -11.67 -9.34
N GLN A 77 -8.37 -12.30 -10.08
CA GLN A 77 -8.07 -13.52 -10.84
C GLN A 77 -7.07 -13.27 -11.98
N PRO A 78 -7.29 -12.27 -12.85
CA PRO A 78 -6.29 -11.94 -13.88
C PRO A 78 -4.92 -11.59 -13.29
N VAL A 79 -4.87 -10.80 -12.23
CA VAL A 79 -3.61 -10.42 -11.58
C VAL A 79 -2.91 -11.62 -10.98
N ALA A 80 -3.63 -12.53 -10.32
CA ALA A 80 -3.07 -13.76 -9.77
C ALA A 80 -2.52 -14.67 -10.88
N SER A 81 -3.23 -14.80 -11.99
CA SER A 81 -2.78 -15.60 -13.13
C SER A 81 -1.52 -15.05 -13.76
N GLU A 82 -1.43 -13.74 -13.93
CA GLU A 82 -0.23 -13.06 -14.44
C GLU A 82 0.94 -13.21 -13.46
N GLY A 83 0.69 -13.14 -12.16
CA GLY A 83 1.71 -13.37 -11.14
C GLY A 83 2.30 -14.78 -11.22
N MET A 84 1.47 -15.80 -11.41
CA MET A 84 1.95 -17.18 -11.61
C MET A 84 2.82 -17.31 -12.85
N LYS A 85 2.48 -16.66 -13.94
CA LYS A 85 3.28 -16.62 -15.17
C LYS A 85 4.61 -15.92 -14.96
N ALA A 86 4.66 -14.91 -14.11
CA ALA A 86 5.90 -14.19 -13.80
C ALA A 86 6.92 -15.07 -13.08
N GLY A 87 6.46 -16.07 -12.33
CA GLY A 87 7.30 -17.11 -11.73
C GLY A 87 8.03 -16.66 -10.46
N ALA A 88 8.70 -17.63 -9.84
CA ALA A 88 9.37 -17.46 -8.55
C ALA A 88 10.52 -16.44 -8.60
N ASP A 89 11.22 -16.32 -9.72
CA ASP A 89 12.32 -15.36 -9.86
C ASP A 89 11.84 -13.91 -9.78
N ASN A 90 10.56 -13.67 -9.99
CA ASN A 90 9.92 -12.36 -9.90
C ASN A 90 8.98 -12.27 -8.70
N ASP A 91 9.15 -13.15 -7.71
CA ASP A 91 8.29 -13.23 -6.52
C ASP A 91 6.80 -13.39 -6.87
N TYR A 92 6.51 -13.98 -8.03
CA TYR A 92 5.16 -14.12 -8.59
C TYR A 92 4.44 -12.77 -8.74
N LEU A 93 5.20 -11.72 -9.05
CA LEU A 93 4.68 -10.38 -9.29
C LEU A 93 5.00 -9.92 -10.71
N THR A 94 4.04 -9.28 -11.35
CA THR A 94 4.27 -8.62 -12.62
C THR A 94 4.80 -7.19 -12.41
N PRO A 95 5.60 -6.65 -13.34
CA PRO A 95 6.01 -5.25 -13.29
C PRO A 95 4.79 -4.32 -13.35
N GLY A 96 4.85 -3.24 -12.64
CA GLY A 96 3.80 -2.24 -12.61
C GLY A 96 3.11 -2.15 -11.28
#